data_b81c3dca1fc002021155b72338865f25
#
_entry.id   b81c3dca1fc002021155b72338865f25
#
_cell.length_a   1.000
_cell.length_b   1.000
_cell.length_c   1.000
_cell.angle_alpha   90.00
_cell.angle_beta   90.00
_cell.angle_gamma   90.00
#
_symmetry.space_group_name_H-M   'P 1'
#
loop_
_entity.id
_entity.type
_entity.pdbx_description
1 polymer ?
#
loop_
_entity_poly.entity_id
_entity_poly.type
_entity_poly.pdbx_seq_one_letter_code
_entity_poly.pdbx_strand_id
1 'polypeptide(L)'
;MTLAQPLPCGIVLFAHGSRDPLWRAPIEAVAEQIRQRQPDALVSCAYLEICTPSLAQAAAELIAAGARQLRVFPLFLGVGKHAREDLPLLIADLRNAHPDVAIELLPAAGEYPQLAALMADSALG
;
A
#
# COMPACT_ATOMS: atom_id res chain seq x y z
N MET A 1 22.28 24.44 -9.78
CA MET A 1 20.97 24.46 -9.13
C MET A 1 20.75 23.16 -8.38
N THR A 2 20.45 23.25 -7.14
CA THR A 2 20.14 22.07 -6.34
C THR A 2 18.66 21.75 -6.48
N LEU A 3 18.35 20.58 -6.98
CA LEU A 3 16.97 20.13 -7.01
C LEU A 3 16.50 19.86 -5.58
N ALA A 4 15.29 20.28 -5.27
CA ALA A 4 14.69 19.92 -4.01
C ALA A 4 14.62 18.40 -3.90
N GLN A 5 15.06 17.87 -2.76
CA GLN A 5 14.92 16.44 -2.53
C GLN A 5 13.43 16.12 -2.38
N PRO A 6 12.95 15.00 -2.99
CA PRO A 6 11.58 14.60 -2.75
C PRO A 6 11.39 14.35 -1.25
N LEU A 7 10.19 14.66 -0.76
CA LEU A 7 9.84 14.35 0.63
C LEU A 7 9.96 12.85 0.85
N PRO A 8 10.41 12.42 2.04
CA PRO A 8 10.45 11.00 2.35
C PRO A 8 9.07 10.37 2.18
N CYS A 9 9.00 9.36 1.33
CA CYS A 9 7.75 8.70 0.98
C CYS A 9 7.65 7.35 1.67
N GLY A 10 6.53 7.15 2.38
CA GLY A 10 6.16 5.86 2.90
C GLY A 10 5.18 5.19 1.96
N ILE A 11 5.32 3.89 1.80
CA ILE A 11 4.45 3.07 0.95
C ILE A 11 3.75 2.05 1.84
N VAL A 12 2.42 2.04 1.80
CA VAL A 12 1.62 1.03 2.47
C VAL A 12 1.02 0.10 1.42
N LEU A 13 1.41 -1.16 1.46
CA LEU A 13 0.79 -2.20 0.65
C LEU A 13 -0.39 -2.72 1.44
N PHE A 14 -1.60 -2.47 0.96
CA PHE A 14 -2.83 -2.70 1.71
C PHE A 14 -3.62 -3.86 1.11
N ALA A 15 -3.87 -4.89 1.92
CA ALA A 15 -4.55 -6.11 1.50
C ALA A 15 -5.68 -6.47 2.47
N HIS A 16 -6.47 -7.49 2.14
CA HIS A 16 -7.63 -7.87 2.95
C HIS A 16 -7.25 -8.39 4.33
N GLY A 17 -6.33 -9.32 4.38
CA GLY A 17 -5.99 -10.03 5.60
C GLY A 17 -6.45 -11.48 5.56
N SER A 18 -5.73 -12.34 6.29
CA SER A 18 -6.02 -13.75 6.41
C SER A 18 -5.38 -14.31 7.69
N ARG A 19 -5.94 -15.35 8.23
CA ARG A 19 -5.35 -16.08 9.36
C ARG A 19 -4.19 -16.98 8.93
N ASP A 20 -4.09 -17.27 7.63
CA ASP A 20 -3.06 -18.14 7.09
C ASP A 20 -1.77 -17.34 6.86
N PRO A 21 -0.67 -17.66 7.57
CA PRO A 21 0.60 -16.96 7.36
C PRO A 21 1.12 -17.06 5.93
N LEU A 22 0.83 -18.15 5.23
CA LEU A 22 1.27 -18.34 3.84
C LEU A 22 0.57 -17.37 2.87
N TRP A 23 -0.61 -16.93 3.22
CA TRP A 23 -1.37 -15.97 2.40
C TRP A 23 -0.64 -14.63 2.26
N ARG A 24 0.13 -14.24 3.27
CA ARG A 24 0.85 -12.96 3.26
C ARG A 24 2.12 -12.98 2.42
N ALA A 25 2.63 -14.15 2.08
CA ALA A 25 3.91 -14.28 1.38
C ALA A 25 4.00 -13.47 0.08
N PRO A 26 3.00 -13.49 -0.84
CA PRO A 26 3.06 -12.68 -2.05
C PRO A 26 3.06 -11.17 -1.77
N ILE A 27 2.38 -10.73 -0.73
CA ILE A 27 2.30 -9.32 -0.35
C ILE A 27 3.65 -8.86 0.20
N GLU A 28 4.23 -9.65 1.09
CA GLU A 28 5.55 -9.39 1.66
C GLU A 28 6.64 -9.44 0.59
N ALA A 29 6.48 -10.27 -0.44
CA ALA A 29 7.39 -10.31 -1.57
C ALA A 29 7.43 -8.99 -2.34
N VAL A 30 6.29 -8.32 -2.49
CA VAL A 30 6.25 -6.99 -3.12
C VAL A 30 7.02 -5.99 -2.28
N ALA A 31 6.81 -5.99 -0.96
CA ALA A 31 7.54 -5.12 -0.05
C ALA A 31 9.05 -5.35 -0.15
N GLU A 32 9.47 -6.60 -0.20
CA GLU A 32 10.89 -6.95 -0.32
C GLU A 32 11.49 -6.45 -1.64
N GLN A 33 10.77 -6.57 -2.74
CA GLN A 33 11.24 -6.02 -4.03
C GLN A 33 11.39 -4.51 -3.99
N ILE A 34 10.48 -3.81 -3.31
CA ILE A 34 10.60 -2.37 -3.14
C ILE A 34 11.89 -2.04 -2.38
N ARG A 35 12.16 -2.74 -1.29
CA ARG A 35 13.37 -2.52 -0.49
C ARG A 35 14.63 -2.81 -1.27
N GLN A 36 14.62 -3.83 -2.12
CA GLN A 36 15.77 -4.15 -2.98
C GLN A 36 16.03 -3.07 -4.02
N ARG A 37 14.97 -2.49 -4.59
CA ARG A 37 15.09 -1.44 -5.62
C ARG A 37 15.43 -0.09 -5.02
N GLN A 38 14.94 0.19 -3.82
CA GLN A 38 15.17 1.44 -3.09
C GLN A 38 15.41 1.11 -1.62
N PRO A 39 16.68 0.88 -1.24
CA PRO A 39 17.00 0.48 0.14
C PRO A 39 16.53 1.47 1.22
N ASP A 40 16.39 2.75 0.87
CA ASP A 40 15.92 3.78 1.80
C ASP A 40 14.40 3.92 1.83
N ALA A 41 13.67 3.12 1.06
CA ALA A 41 12.21 3.20 1.02
C ALA A 41 11.61 2.77 2.35
N LEU A 42 10.64 3.56 2.82
CA LEU A 42 9.83 3.22 3.98
C LEU A 42 8.60 2.46 3.47
N VAL A 43 8.52 1.17 3.74
CA VAL A 43 7.43 0.33 3.23
C VAL A 43 6.88 -0.54 4.36
N SER A 44 5.56 -0.69 4.39
CA SER A 44 4.87 -1.55 5.33
C SER A 44 3.71 -2.25 4.62
N CYS A 45 3.43 -3.48 5.04
CA CYS A 45 2.21 -4.17 4.64
C CYS A 45 1.15 -3.92 5.72
N ALA A 46 -0.06 -3.61 5.31
CA ALA A 46 -1.19 -3.41 6.22
C ALA A 46 -2.40 -4.19 5.74
N TYR A 47 -3.33 -4.43 6.65
CA TYR A 47 -4.45 -5.32 6.37
C TYR A 47 -5.76 -4.69 6.82
N LEU A 48 -6.81 -4.94 6.05
CA LEU A 48 -8.14 -4.42 6.32
C LEU A 48 -8.72 -5.03 7.60
N GLU A 49 -8.49 -6.33 7.78
CA GLU A 49 -9.02 -7.07 8.92
C GLU A 49 -8.16 -8.30 9.22
N ILE A 50 -8.43 -8.95 10.34
CA ILE A 50 -7.87 -10.25 10.76
C ILE A 50 -6.40 -10.18 11.17
N CYS A 51 -5.57 -9.52 10.39
CA CYS A 51 -4.13 -9.40 10.63
C CYS A 51 -3.75 -7.99 11.08
N THR A 52 -2.59 -7.86 11.68
CA THR A 52 -1.96 -6.58 12.00
C THR A 52 -0.70 -6.40 11.16
N PRO A 53 -0.26 -5.18 10.90
CA PRO A 53 -0.87 -3.92 11.33
C PRO A 53 -2.11 -3.54 10.50
N SER A 54 -2.97 -2.72 11.09
CA SER A 54 -4.03 -2.03 10.34
C SER A 54 -3.42 -0.92 9.50
N LEU A 55 -4.23 -0.33 8.62
CA LEU A 55 -3.79 0.83 7.83
C LEU A 55 -3.37 1.99 8.74
N ALA A 56 -4.15 2.28 9.78
CA ALA A 56 -3.82 3.36 10.72
C ALA A 56 -2.50 3.10 11.44
N GLN A 57 -2.26 1.87 11.90
CA GLN A 57 -1.03 1.50 12.58
C GLN A 57 0.19 1.60 11.67
N ALA A 58 0.09 1.07 10.45
CA ALA A 58 1.18 1.12 9.48
C ALA A 58 1.52 2.56 9.10
N ALA A 59 0.50 3.39 8.86
CA ALA A 59 0.70 4.79 8.55
C ALA A 59 1.43 5.52 9.69
N ALA A 60 0.98 5.31 10.93
CA ALA A 60 1.62 5.93 12.09
C ALA A 60 3.09 5.51 12.22
N GLU A 61 3.40 4.25 12.02
CA GLU A 61 4.77 3.74 12.08
C GLU A 61 5.66 4.37 11.02
N LEU A 62 5.19 4.47 9.77
CA LEU A 62 5.96 5.08 8.69
C LEU A 62 6.19 6.57 8.93
N ILE A 63 5.19 7.27 9.42
CA ILE A 63 5.30 8.69 9.75
C ILE A 63 6.29 8.89 10.90
N ALA A 64 6.25 8.05 11.92
CA ALA A 64 7.21 8.07 13.01
C ALA A 64 8.64 7.79 12.52
N ALA A 65 8.79 7.00 11.47
CA ALA A 65 10.08 6.73 10.83
C ALA A 65 10.55 7.85 9.91
N GLY A 66 9.75 8.89 9.70
CA GLY A 66 10.15 10.08 8.95
C GLY A 66 9.38 10.34 7.66
N ALA A 67 8.40 9.51 7.31
CA ALA A 67 7.62 9.74 6.10
C ALA A 67 6.83 11.04 6.19
N ARG A 68 6.88 11.83 5.12
CA ARG A 68 6.13 13.09 4.98
C ARG A 68 5.05 13.00 3.92
N GLN A 69 5.06 11.92 3.16
CA GLN A 69 3.99 11.56 2.25
C GLN A 69 3.81 10.06 2.29
N LEU A 70 2.59 9.62 2.07
CA LEU A 70 2.24 8.21 2.05
C LEU A 70 1.54 7.88 0.74
N ARG A 71 1.90 6.75 0.16
CA ARG A 71 1.15 6.13 -0.93
C ARG A 71 0.52 4.87 -0.38
N VAL A 72 -0.79 4.80 -0.46
CA VAL A 72 -1.54 3.60 -0.08
C VAL A 72 -1.91 2.84 -1.35
N PHE A 73 -1.37 1.65 -1.49
CA PHE A 73 -1.57 0.83 -2.67
C PHE A 73 -2.42 -0.40 -2.32
N PRO A 74 -3.71 -0.41 -2.71
CA PRO A 74 -4.56 -1.57 -2.46
C PRO A 74 -4.19 -2.74 -3.38
N LEU A 75 -3.80 -3.86 -2.79
CA LEU A 75 -3.43 -5.06 -3.53
C LEU A 75 -4.66 -5.95 -3.74
N PHE A 76 -5.71 -5.37 -4.33
CA PHE A 76 -6.94 -6.07 -4.67
C PHE A 76 -7.01 -6.29 -6.17
N LEU A 77 -7.32 -7.51 -6.59
CA LEU A 77 -7.57 -7.78 -8.01
C LEU A 77 -8.89 -7.15 -8.43
N GLY A 78 -9.96 -7.51 -7.76
CA GLY A 78 -11.24 -6.82 -7.85
C GLY A 78 -11.50 -6.05 -6.58
N VAL A 79 -12.21 -4.92 -6.68
CA VAL A 79 -12.58 -4.13 -5.51
C VAL A 79 -14.06 -4.30 -5.27
N GLY A 80 -14.40 -5.06 -4.22
CA GLY A 80 -15.78 -5.28 -3.83
C GLY A 80 -16.46 -4.00 -3.34
N LYS A 81 -17.79 -4.05 -3.26
CA LYS A 81 -18.59 -2.88 -2.86
C LYS A 81 -18.15 -2.30 -1.52
N HIS A 82 -17.94 -3.15 -0.51
CA HIS A 82 -17.54 -2.70 0.82
C HIS A 82 -16.19 -2.01 0.80
N ALA A 83 -15.21 -2.57 0.11
CA ALA A 83 -13.90 -1.95 0.01
C ALA A 83 -13.95 -0.61 -0.74
N ARG A 84 -14.77 -0.51 -1.80
CA ARG A 84 -14.95 0.75 -2.53
C ARG A 84 -15.57 1.84 -1.66
N GLU A 85 -16.43 1.47 -0.73
CA GLU A 85 -17.06 2.40 0.20
C GLU A 85 -16.13 2.75 1.37
N ASP A 86 -15.39 1.78 1.88
CA ASP A 86 -14.57 1.93 3.08
C ASP A 86 -13.23 2.61 2.81
N LEU A 87 -12.59 2.35 1.66
CA LEU A 87 -11.28 2.93 1.36
C LEU A 87 -11.26 4.46 1.43
N PRO A 88 -12.21 5.18 0.81
CA PRO A 88 -12.23 6.64 0.92
C PRO A 88 -12.37 7.14 2.34
N LEU A 89 -13.14 6.43 3.17
CA LEU A 89 -13.33 6.79 4.58
C LEU A 89 -12.05 6.56 5.37
N LEU A 90 -11.37 5.45 5.15
CA LEU A 90 -10.08 5.16 5.79
C LEU A 90 -9.03 6.20 5.43
N ILE A 91 -8.99 6.61 4.17
CA ILE A 91 -8.06 7.66 3.71
C ILE A 91 -8.40 9.00 4.34
N ALA A 92 -9.69 9.35 4.41
CA ALA A 92 -10.14 10.57 5.06
C ALA A 92 -9.71 10.59 6.54
N ASP A 93 -9.87 9.47 7.24
CA ASP A 93 -9.45 9.34 8.62
C ASP A 93 -7.94 9.53 8.78
N LEU A 94 -7.14 8.97 7.88
CA LEU A 94 -5.70 9.18 7.88
C LEU A 94 -5.32 10.65 7.67
N ARG A 95 -5.97 11.31 6.72
CA ARG A 95 -5.74 12.72 6.45
C ARG A 95 -6.07 13.60 7.66
N ASN A 96 -7.16 13.26 8.34
CA ASN A 96 -7.55 13.98 9.55
C ASN A 96 -6.58 13.74 10.71
N ALA A 97 -6.08 12.53 10.85
CA ALA A 97 -5.11 12.18 11.90
C ALA A 97 -3.72 12.76 11.64
N HIS A 98 -3.34 12.95 10.38
CA HIS A 98 -2.00 13.39 9.98
C HIS A 98 -2.09 14.55 8.96
N PRO A 99 -2.57 15.73 9.39
CA PRO A 99 -2.83 16.84 8.46
C PRO A 99 -1.60 17.38 7.76
N ASP A 100 -0.40 17.14 8.33
CA ASP A 100 0.87 17.61 7.75
C ASP A 100 1.49 16.60 6.78
N VAL A 101 0.84 15.46 6.56
CA VAL A 101 1.33 14.41 5.67
C VAL A 101 0.45 14.34 4.44
N ALA A 102 1.06 14.37 3.26
CA ALA A 102 0.34 14.16 2.01
C ALA A 102 0.03 12.67 1.85
N ILE A 103 -1.24 12.33 1.66
CA ILE A 103 -1.67 10.93 1.55
C ILE A 103 -2.35 10.73 0.20
N GLU A 104 -1.83 9.80 -0.58
CA GLU A 104 -2.32 9.45 -1.91
C GLU A 104 -2.86 8.01 -1.88
N LEU A 105 -4.08 7.83 -2.35
CA LEU A 105 -4.65 6.51 -2.60
C LEU A 105 -4.40 6.16 -4.05
N LEU A 106 -3.56 5.15 -4.29
CA LEU A 106 -3.31 4.65 -5.63
C LEU A 106 -4.49 3.79 -6.11
N PRO A 107 -4.65 3.63 -7.44
CA PRO A 107 -5.61 2.63 -7.95
C PRO A 107 -5.28 1.25 -7.41
N ALA A 108 -6.30 0.40 -7.25
CA ALA A 108 -6.08 -0.97 -6.83
C ALA A 108 -5.28 -1.74 -7.89
N ALA A 109 -4.54 -2.76 -7.46
CA ALA A 109 -3.65 -3.52 -8.35
C ALA A 109 -4.36 -4.03 -9.61
N GLY A 110 -5.61 -4.49 -9.48
CA GLY A 110 -6.39 -4.99 -10.61
C GLY A 110 -6.77 -3.94 -11.65
N GLU A 111 -6.63 -2.65 -11.33
CA GLU A 111 -6.94 -1.57 -12.28
C GLU A 111 -5.77 -1.25 -13.22
N TYR A 112 -4.59 -1.83 -13.00
CA TYR A 112 -3.42 -1.59 -13.85
C TYR A 112 -3.45 -2.50 -15.06
N PRO A 113 -3.39 -1.95 -16.29
CA PRO A 113 -3.37 -2.77 -17.51
C PRO A 113 -2.18 -3.72 -17.57
N GLN A 114 -1.06 -3.34 -16.97
CA GLN A 114 0.13 -4.18 -16.95
C GLN A 114 -0.10 -5.48 -16.19
N LEU A 115 -0.91 -5.45 -15.13
CA LEU A 115 -1.23 -6.67 -14.39
C LEU A 115 -2.12 -7.59 -15.21
N ALA A 116 -3.13 -7.04 -15.89
CA ALA A 116 -3.99 -7.82 -16.78
C ALA A 116 -3.17 -8.48 -17.89
N ALA A 117 -2.23 -7.74 -18.47
CA ALA A 117 -1.34 -8.27 -19.51
C ALA A 117 -0.48 -9.42 -18.99
N LEU A 118 0.12 -9.26 -17.80
CA LEU A 118 0.92 -10.31 -17.18
C LEU A 118 0.10 -11.58 -16.96
N MET A 119 -1.12 -11.41 -16.45
CA MET A 119 -1.99 -12.55 -16.16
C MET A 119 -2.42 -13.26 -17.44
N ALA A 120 -2.75 -12.51 -18.49
CA ALA A 120 -3.11 -13.09 -19.79
C ALA A 120 -1.93 -13.84 -20.40
N ASP A 121 -0.74 -13.26 -20.38
CA ASP A 121 0.48 -13.90 -20.89
C ASP A 121 0.77 -15.19 -20.14
N SER A 122 0.63 -15.17 -18.83
CA SER A 122 0.85 -16.36 -17.99
C SER A 122 -0.15 -17.46 -18.28
N ALA A 123 -1.43 -17.09 -18.51
CA ALA A 123 -2.47 -18.05 -18.84
C ALA A 123 -2.30 -18.67 -20.21
N LEU A 124 -1.79 -17.92 -21.17
CA LEU A 124 -1.54 -18.40 -22.53
C LEU A 124 -0.31 -19.29 -22.65
N GLY A 125 0.62 -19.15 -21.75
CA GLY A 125 1.87 -19.91 -21.76
C GLY A 125 2.96 -19.18 -22.53
#